data_e9911fcda503018dad5593fdc32835b3
#
_entry.id   e9911fcda503018dad5593fdc32835b3
#
_cell.length_a   1.000
_cell.length_b   1.000
_cell.length_c   1.000
_cell.angle_alpha   90.00
_cell.angle_beta   90.00
_cell.angle_gamma   90.00
#
_symmetry.space_group_name_H-M   'P 1'
#
loop_
_entity.id
_entity.type
_entity.pdbx_description
1 polymer ?
#
loop_
_entity_poly.entity_id
_entity_poly.type
_entity_poly.pdbx_seq_one_letter_code
_entity_poly.pdbx_strand_id
1 'polypeptide(L)'
;AMDRYSRTVTPDEIEALFMANNPTLTTAQKQAYSHLFHKVKKETPMGSDVAQEVLSKLFQQVVGEDIANLGFDYVNGSKTSLEPLRNLMEQYGDDFTPNLNVEWEDISLDTILSMTDLESQWTFNIPTLTRKVEGINAGHLIEVGARPNTGKTSFHASLVASPQGFAWQGAKCIILCNEEGYHRVAHRYITAATGMDKFEISKNKKRAMEVFDQIRKNVMFKDATGRDMNWVESVCKSYKPDIVILDMGDKFAKMGGFSRPDEALKANAVHARQIAKQHECAIFYMSQLSAEAEGKVVLNQAMMEGSRTGKAAEADL
;
A
#
# COMPACT_ATOMS: atom_id res chain seq x y z
N ALA A 1 -18.67 8.45 22.06
CA ALA A 1 -18.89 9.65 22.86
C ALA A 1 -17.67 10.00 23.72
N MET A 2 -16.97 9.01 24.27
CA MET A 2 -15.79 9.25 25.11
C MET A 2 -14.65 9.92 24.34
N ASP A 3 -14.41 9.56 23.10
CA ASP A 3 -13.35 10.17 22.26
C ASP A 3 -13.60 11.64 21.91
N ARG A 4 -14.84 12.10 22.04
CA ARG A 4 -15.25 13.47 21.71
C ARG A 4 -15.21 14.42 22.91
N TYR A 5 -15.20 13.88 24.12
CA TYR A 5 -15.22 14.65 25.35
C TYR A 5 -14.11 14.16 26.29
N SER A 6 -13.20 15.02 26.66
CA SER A 6 -12.09 14.73 27.58
C SER A 6 -12.51 14.45 29.04
N ARG A 7 -13.77 14.08 29.27
CA ARG A 7 -14.36 13.80 30.57
C ARG A 7 -15.36 12.65 30.50
N THR A 8 -15.67 12.05 31.64
CA THR A 8 -16.74 11.05 31.76
C THR A 8 -18.10 11.69 31.42
N VAL A 9 -18.80 11.07 30.49
CA VAL A 9 -20.15 11.49 30.07
C VAL A 9 -21.18 10.83 30.95
N THR A 10 -22.13 11.60 31.49
CA THR A 10 -23.19 11.05 32.34
C THR A 10 -24.27 10.33 31.53
N PRO A 11 -25.04 9.39 32.13
CA PRO A 11 -26.15 8.70 31.43
C PRO A 11 -27.18 9.68 30.86
N ASP A 12 -27.43 10.82 31.52
CA ASP A 12 -28.35 11.85 31.02
C ASP A 12 -27.81 12.54 29.76
N GLU A 13 -26.53 12.81 29.73
CA GLU A 13 -25.86 13.37 28.55
C GLU A 13 -25.84 12.37 27.39
N ILE A 14 -25.67 11.06 27.66
CA ILE A 14 -25.74 10.01 26.64
C ILE A 14 -27.16 9.94 26.04
N GLU A 15 -28.20 9.99 26.89
CA GLU A 15 -29.60 10.03 26.41
C GLU A 15 -29.86 11.25 25.55
N ALA A 16 -29.41 12.44 25.97
CA ALA A 16 -29.58 13.67 25.20
C ALA A 16 -28.85 13.60 23.83
N LEU A 17 -27.61 13.10 23.82
CA LEU A 17 -26.84 12.89 22.59
C LEU A 17 -27.49 11.88 21.66
N PHE A 18 -28.00 10.77 22.19
CA PHE A 18 -28.70 9.76 21.41
C PHE A 18 -29.95 10.36 20.75
N MET A 19 -30.77 11.09 21.51
CA MET A 19 -31.98 11.73 20.98
C MET A 19 -31.66 12.80 19.92
N ALA A 20 -30.59 13.58 20.13
CA ALA A 20 -30.15 14.59 19.17
C ALA A 20 -29.64 13.98 17.86
N ASN A 21 -28.93 12.84 17.92
CA ASN A 21 -28.39 12.16 16.75
C ASN A 21 -29.42 11.30 15.98
N ASN A 22 -30.62 11.10 16.56
CA ASN A 22 -31.70 10.34 15.95
C ASN A 22 -33.00 11.16 15.85
N PRO A 23 -33.03 12.26 15.08
CA PRO A 23 -34.16 13.18 15.02
C PRO A 23 -35.40 12.55 14.39
N THR A 24 -35.27 11.48 13.60
CA THR A 24 -36.34 10.78 12.87
C THR A 24 -37.15 9.82 13.73
N LEU A 25 -36.76 9.60 15.00
CA LEU A 25 -37.50 8.73 15.91
C LEU A 25 -38.92 9.27 16.18
N THR A 26 -39.90 8.40 16.07
CA THR A 26 -41.29 8.71 16.45
C THR A 26 -41.38 8.96 17.95
N THR A 27 -42.47 9.62 18.38
CA THR A 27 -42.72 9.89 19.81
C THR A 27 -42.78 8.62 20.64
N ALA A 28 -43.37 7.55 20.14
CA ALA A 28 -43.40 6.27 20.81
C ALA A 28 -41.98 5.64 20.98
N GLN A 29 -41.15 5.72 19.95
CA GLN A 29 -39.77 5.25 20.01
C GLN A 29 -38.95 6.08 20.98
N LYS A 30 -39.08 7.40 20.99
CA LYS A 30 -38.41 8.28 21.95
C LYS A 30 -38.76 7.91 23.40
N GLN A 31 -40.03 7.67 23.67
CA GLN A 31 -40.51 7.24 25.00
C GLN A 31 -39.96 5.87 25.39
N ALA A 32 -39.91 4.92 24.47
CA ALA A 32 -39.33 3.60 24.71
C ALA A 32 -37.85 3.67 25.05
N TYR A 33 -37.06 4.45 24.27
CA TYR A 33 -35.65 4.64 24.55
C TYR A 33 -35.41 5.40 25.86
N SER A 34 -36.18 6.45 26.17
CA SER A 34 -36.07 7.17 27.43
C SER A 34 -36.33 6.25 28.63
N HIS A 35 -37.36 5.39 28.52
CA HIS A 35 -37.63 4.36 29.54
C HIS A 35 -36.44 3.38 29.73
N LEU A 36 -35.83 3.00 28.63
CA LEU A 36 -34.66 2.10 28.62
C LEU A 36 -33.46 2.76 29.30
N PHE A 37 -33.15 4.02 28.97
CA PHE A 37 -32.09 4.81 29.64
C PHE A 37 -32.38 4.96 31.13
N HIS A 38 -33.65 5.20 31.52
CA HIS A 38 -34.03 5.30 32.92
C HIS A 38 -33.87 3.98 33.70
N LYS A 39 -34.12 2.85 33.01
CA LYS A 39 -33.90 1.50 33.58
C LYS A 39 -32.43 1.24 33.79
N VAL A 40 -31.56 1.57 32.80
CA VAL A 40 -30.10 1.43 32.89
C VAL A 40 -29.51 2.28 34.03
N LYS A 41 -30.05 3.48 34.28
CA LYS A 41 -29.63 4.33 35.42
C LYS A 41 -29.88 3.71 36.81
N LYS A 42 -30.88 2.83 36.91
CA LYS A 42 -31.28 2.19 38.18
C LYS A 42 -30.59 0.88 38.43
N GLU A 43 -29.95 0.29 37.43
CA GLU A 43 -29.26 -0.99 37.58
C GLU A 43 -27.86 -0.77 38.15
N THR A 44 -27.40 -1.71 39.01
CA THR A 44 -26.05 -1.73 39.55
C THR A 44 -25.04 -1.82 38.38
N PRO A 45 -23.94 -1.10 38.42
CA PRO A 45 -22.93 -1.15 37.34
C PRO A 45 -22.52 -2.60 37.12
N MET A 46 -22.64 -3.07 35.89
CA MET A 46 -22.12 -4.35 35.44
C MET A 46 -20.59 -4.35 35.56
N GLY A 47 -19.96 -5.44 35.95
CA GLY A 47 -18.51 -5.58 35.97
C GLY A 47 -17.95 -5.24 34.56
N SER A 48 -16.79 -4.60 34.51
CA SER A 48 -16.18 -4.14 33.26
C SER A 48 -15.96 -5.26 32.24
N ASP A 49 -15.62 -6.44 32.72
CA ASP A 49 -15.42 -7.68 31.95
C ASP A 49 -16.71 -8.20 31.32
N VAL A 50 -17.79 -8.24 32.07
CA VAL A 50 -19.13 -8.66 31.57
C VAL A 50 -19.67 -7.61 30.59
N ALA A 51 -19.45 -6.32 30.87
CA ALA A 51 -19.84 -5.25 29.96
C ALA A 51 -19.09 -5.33 28.63
N GLN A 52 -17.78 -5.62 28.64
CA GLN A 52 -17.01 -5.85 27.45
C GLN A 52 -17.49 -7.05 26.65
N GLU A 53 -17.80 -8.17 27.30
CA GLU A 53 -18.30 -9.35 26.60
C GLU A 53 -19.66 -9.08 25.94
N VAL A 54 -20.58 -8.39 26.61
CA VAL A 54 -21.88 -8.01 26.05
C VAL A 54 -21.73 -7.05 24.88
N LEU A 55 -20.84 -6.04 25.00
CA LEU A 55 -20.56 -5.11 23.93
C LEU A 55 -19.93 -5.82 22.72
N SER A 56 -18.97 -6.72 22.94
CA SER A 56 -18.38 -7.52 21.86
C SER A 56 -19.44 -8.32 21.11
N LYS A 57 -20.36 -9.00 21.81
CA LYS A 57 -21.44 -9.75 21.17
C LYS A 57 -22.41 -8.85 20.36
N LEU A 58 -22.74 -7.66 20.90
CA LEU A 58 -23.56 -6.70 20.17
C LEU A 58 -22.86 -6.18 18.90
N PHE A 59 -21.55 -5.88 19.01
CA PHE A 59 -20.76 -5.49 17.84
C PHE A 59 -20.70 -6.60 16.79
N GLN A 60 -20.46 -7.85 17.20
CA GLN A 60 -20.47 -9.01 16.29
C GLN A 60 -21.80 -9.15 15.54
N GLN A 61 -22.92 -8.90 16.22
CA GLN A 61 -24.24 -8.93 15.55
C GLN A 61 -24.39 -7.82 14.52
N VAL A 62 -24.05 -6.57 14.87
CA VAL A 62 -24.15 -5.41 13.96
C VAL A 62 -23.25 -5.61 12.74
N VAL A 63 -21.99 -6.00 12.94
CA VAL A 63 -21.06 -6.25 11.84
C VAL A 63 -21.49 -7.44 10.99
N GLY A 64 -22.05 -8.48 11.62
CA GLY A 64 -22.61 -9.62 10.92
C GLY A 64 -23.80 -9.24 10.02
N GLU A 65 -24.70 -8.34 10.48
CA GLU A 65 -25.79 -7.79 9.68
C GLU A 65 -25.26 -6.96 8.50
N ASP A 66 -24.25 -6.13 8.71
CA ASP A 66 -23.63 -5.32 7.65
C ASP A 66 -22.96 -6.20 6.58
N ILE A 67 -22.26 -7.26 6.98
CA ILE A 67 -21.66 -8.25 6.07
C ILE A 67 -22.77 -8.96 5.28
N ALA A 68 -23.86 -9.38 5.94
CA ALA A 68 -24.96 -10.05 5.28
C ALA A 68 -25.65 -9.14 4.25
N ASN A 69 -25.88 -7.86 4.61
CA ASN A 69 -26.48 -6.88 3.72
C ASN A 69 -25.58 -6.61 2.50
N LEU A 70 -24.26 -6.45 2.71
CA LEU A 70 -23.30 -6.33 1.62
C LEU A 70 -23.29 -7.59 0.75
N GLY A 71 -23.32 -8.78 1.34
CA GLY A 71 -23.43 -10.04 0.60
C GLY A 71 -24.67 -10.10 -0.28
N PHE A 72 -25.83 -9.64 0.22
CA PHE A 72 -27.07 -9.52 -0.54
C PHE A 72 -26.95 -8.55 -1.72
N ASP A 73 -26.30 -7.40 -1.51
CA ASP A 73 -26.04 -6.41 -2.56
C ASP A 73 -25.20 -6.99 -3.70
N TYR A 74 -24.21 -7.85 -3.38
CA TYR A 74 -23.41 -8.55 -4.41
C TYR A 74 -24.24 -9.59 -5.16
N VAL A 75 -25.04 -10.40 -4.45
CA VAL A 75 -25.89 -11.44 -5.08
C VAL A 75 -26.90 -10.80 -6.03
N ASN A 76 -27.46 -9.66 -5.66
CA ASN A 76 -28.44 -8.93 -6.47
C ASN A 76 -27.81 -8.05 -7.55
N GLY A 77 -26.46 -7.99 -7.63
CA GLY A 77 -25.75 -7.16 -8.61
C GLY A 77 -25.82 -5.65 -8.34
N SER A 78 -26.30 -5.22 -7.16
CA SER A 78 -26.35 -3.81 -6.77
C SER A 78 -24.97 -3.22 -6.50
N LYS A 79 -24.01 -4.07 -6.14
CA LYS A 79 -22.61 -3.72 -5.95
C LYS A 79 -21.70 -4.71 -6.68
N THR A 80 -20.67 -4.20 -7.33
CA THR A 80 -19.69 -4.98 -8.08
C THR A 80 -18.27 -4.89 -7.48
N SER A 81 -18.03 -3.89 -6.62
CA SER A 81 -16.74 -3.69 -5.94
C SER A 81 -16.76 -4.33 -4.55
N LEU A 82 -15.73 -5.10 -4.21
CA LEU A 82 -15.54 -5.67 -2.88
C LEU A 82 -14.96 -4.68 -1.86
N GLU A 83 -14.65 -3.45 -2.28
CA GLU A 83 -14.07 -2.40 -1.43
C GLU A 83 -14.88 -2.11 -0.15
N PRO A 84 -16.23 -2.01 -0.18
CA PRO A 84 -17.00 -1.81 1.04
C PRO A 84 -16.89 -2.96 2.04
N LEU A 85 -16.78 -4.19 1.56
CA LEU A 85 -16.59 -5.36 2.41
C LEU A 85 -15.19 -5.37 3.03
N ARG A 86 -14.18 -5.01 2.24
CA ARG A 86 -12.80 -4.89 2.71
C ARG A 86 -12.67 -3.82 3.79
N ASN A 87 -13.22 -2.61 3.55
CA ASN A 87 -13.20 -1.52 4.52
C ASN A 87 -13.90 -1.92 5.84
N LEU A 88 -14.98 -2.69 5.75
CA LEU A 88 -15.66 -3.20 6.92
C LEU A 88 -14.77 -4.18 7.70
N MET A 89 -14.08 -5.09 7.01
CA MET A 89 -13.16 -6.04 7.63
C MET A 89 -11.92 -5.38 8.23
N GLU A 90 -11.43 -4.29 7.64
CA GLU A 90 -10.28 -3.53 8.15
C GLU A 90 -10.61 -2.73 9.43
N GLN A 91 -11.87 -2.34 9.62
CA GLN A 91 -12.33 -1.63 10.84
C GLN A 91 -12.39 -2.52 12.08
N TYR A 92 -12.42 -3.83 11.88
CA TYR A 92 -12.59 -4.80 12.96
C TYR A 92 -11.48 -5.84 12.89
N GLY A 93 -11.00 -6.26 14.07
CA GLY A 93 -10.10 -7.41 14.18
C GLY A 93 -10.80 -8.73 13.84
N ASP A 94 -10.03 -9.80 13.80
CA ASP A 94 -10.54 -11.15 13.50
C ASP A 94 -11.68 -11.58 14.46
N ASP A 95 -11.76 -10.98 15.65
CA ASP A 95 -12.79 -11.21 16.67
C ASP A 95 -14.02 -10.32 16.50
N PHE A 96 -14.13 -9.56 15.41
CA PHE A 96 -15.16 -8.53 15.22
C PHE A 96 -15.19 -7.47 16.33
N THR A 97 -14.11 -7.33 17.07
CA THR A 97 -13.96 -6.26 18.05
C THR A 97 -13.41 -5.01 17.36
N PRO A 98 -13.88 -3.79 17.75
CA PRO A 98 -13.28 -2.58 17.26
C PRO A 98 -11.78 -2.59 17.53
N ASN A 99 -10.98 -2.26 16.55
CA ASN A 99 -9.51 -2.19 16.68
C ASN A 99 -9.17 -0.96 17.55
N LEU A 100 -9.35 -1.09 18.87
CA LEU A 100 -9.13 -0.05 19.86
C LEU A 100 -7.70 -0.03 20.41
N ASN A 101 -6.88 -1.01 20.01
CA ASN A 101 -5.47 -1.05 20.40
C ASN A 101 -4.70 -0.01 19.57
N VAL A 102 -4.72 1.22 20.03
CA VAL A 102 -3.76 2.23 19.61
C VAL A 102 -2.48 1.93 20.40
N GLU A 103 -1.62 1.11 19.84
CA GLU A 103 -0.26 0.97 20.34
C GLU A 103 0.50 2.25 19.99
N TRP A 104 0.99 2.93 21.02
CA TRP A 104 1.84 4.11 20.82
C TRP A 104 3.27 3.64 20.60
N GLU A 105 3.92 4.20 19.59
CA GLU A 105 5.34 3.94 19.37
C GLU A 105 6.17 4.41 20.56
N ASP A 106 7.15 3.60 20.96
CA ASP A 106 8.14 4.01 21.97
C ASP A 106 9.07 5.07 21.36
N ILE A 107 8.97 6.30 21.85
CA ILE A 107 9.77 7.43 21.42
C ILE A 107 10.98 7.68 22.32
N SER A 108 11.53 6.64 22.96
CA SER A 108 12.77 6.80 23.72
C SER A 108 13.91 7.31 22.81
N LEU A 109 14.78 8.15 23.36
CA LEU A 109 15.91 8.69 22.60
C LEU A 109 16.79 7.58 22.03
N ASP A 110 17.01 6.50 22.79
CA ASP A 110 17.83 5.36 22.38
C ASP A 110 17.17 4.64 21.20
N THR A 111 15.85 4.46 21.21
CA THR A 111 15.10 3.88 20.09
C THR A 111 15.24 4.75 18.83
N ILE A 112 15.07 6.08 18.96
CA ILE A 112 15.19 7.02 17.84
C ILE A 112 16.60 7.00 17.27
N LEU A 113 17.63 7.07 18.12
CA LEU A 113 19.03 7.06 17.67
C LEU A 113 19.39 5.74 16.98
N SER A 114 18.94 4.61 17.52
CA SER A 114 19.19 3.31 16.87
C SER A 114 18.49 3.18 15.50
N MET A 115 17.35 3.86 15.30
CA MET A 115 16.65 3.91 14.02
C MET A 115 17.28 4.90 13.03
N THR A 116 17.84 6.02 13.51
CA THR A 116 18.48 7.04 12.66
C THR A 116 19.90 6.67 12.24
N ASP A 117 20.61 5.85 13.02
CA ASP A 117 21.94 5.36 12.68
C ASP A 117 21.92 4.13 11.74
N LEU A 118 20.74 3.70 11.29
CA LEU A 118 20.63 2.62 10.31
C LEU A 118 21.18 3.10 8.97
N GLU A 119 22.34 2.55 8.58
CA GLU A 119 22.80 2.58 7.20
C GLU A 119 21.67 2.11 6.27
N SER A 120 21.61 2.68 5.06
CA SER A 120 20.62 2.24 4.07
C SER A 120 20.70 0.73 3.87
N GLN A 121 19.56 0.05 3.96
CA GLN A 121 19.48 -1.41 3.86
C GLN A 121 20.02 -1.90 2.50
N TRP A 122 19.74 -1.14 1.44
CA TRP A 122 20.14 -1.43 0.07
C TRP A 122 20.80 -0.22 -0.57
N THR A 123 22.01 -0.36 -1.08
CA THR A 123 22.76 0.73 -1.73
C THR A 123 22.64 0.64 -3.25
N PHE A 124 22.67 1.81 -3.91
CA PHE A 124 22.67 1.82 -5.37
C PHE A 124 24.04 1.40 -5.92
N ASN A 125 24.03 0.63 -7.00
CA ASN A 125 25.25 0.29 -7.74
C ASN A 125 25.75 1.43 -8.67
N ILE A 126 25.15 2.62 -8.53
CA ILE A 126 25.52 3.84 -9.24
C ILE A 126 26.14 4.80 -8.21
N PRO A 127 27.48 4.98 -8.20
CA PRO A 127 28.17 5.75 -7.15
C PRO A 127 27.67 7.19 -7.00
N THR A 128 27.27 7.83 -8.11
CA THR A 128 26.73 9.19 -8.05
C THR A 128 25.39 9.25 -7.36
N LEU A 129 24.55 8.24 -7.56
CA LEU A 129 23.23 8.14 -6.93
C LEU A 129 23.40 7.85 -5.42
N THR A 130 24.25 6.87 -5.07
CA THR A 130 24.55 6.56 -3.66
C THR A 130 25.07 7.79 -2.89
N ARG A 131 25.95 8.57 -3.49
CA ARG A 131 26.46 9.80 -2.84
C ARG A 131 25.39 10.89 -2.62
N LYS A 132 24.27 10.83 -3.35
CA LYS A 132 23.21 11.84 -3.26
C LYS A 132 22.05 11.43 -2.36
N VAL A 133 21.70 10.16 -2.37
CA VAL A 133 20.52 9.62 -1.68
C VAL A 133 20.85 8.43 -0.78
N GLU A 134 22.14 8.15 -0.55
CA GLU A 134 22.67 7.09 0.31
C GLU A 134 22.24 5.69 -0.11
N GLY A 135 20.96 5.40 -0.09
CA GLY A 135 20.36 4.13 -0.49
C GLY A 135 18.86 4.12 -0.24
N ILE A 136 18.30 2.92 -0.11
CA ILE A 136 16.87 2.72 0.13
C ILE A 136 16.65 1.80 1.32
N ASN A 137 15.52 1.99 1.98
CA ASN A 137 15.07 1.20 3.11
C ASN A 137 13.68 0.61 2.87
N ALA A 138 13.32 -0.36 3.68
CA ALA A 138 11.95 -0.84 3.75
C ALA A 138 10.98 0.33 4.02
N GLY A 139 9.80 0.26 3.40
CA GLY A 139 8.79 1.32 3.49
C GLY A 139 9.00 2.51 2.55
N HIS A 140 10.11 2.58 1.79
CA HIS A 140 10.33 3.66 0.82
C HIS A 140 9.49 3.48 -0.45
N LEU A 141 8.93 4.58 -0.95
CA LEU A 141 8.40 4.70 -2.30
C LEU A 141 9.35 5.56 -3.15
N ILE A 142 9.88 4.97 -4.21
CA ILE A 142 10.83 5.62 -5.14
C ILE A 142 10.11 5.86 -6.47
N GLU A 143 9.91 7.11 -6.86
CA GLU A 143 9.31 7.45 -8.14
C GLU A 143 10.39 7.70 -9.19
N VAL A 144 10.34 6.95 -10.30
CA VAL A 144 11.28 7.08 -11.41
C VAL A 144 10.53 7.52 -12.68
N GLY A 145 10.66 8.80 -12.99
CA GLY A 145 10.06 9.39 -14.20
C GLY A 145 11.00 9.36 -15.40
N ALA A 146 10.52 8.90 -16.55
CA ALA A 146 11.26 8.96 -17.81
C ALA A 146 10.33 9.06 -19.02
N ARG A 147 10.83 9.62 -20.13
CA ARG A 147 10.13 9.61 -21.42
C ARG A 147 10.06 8.19 -21.99
N PRO A 148 9.09 7.92 -22.88
CA PRO A 148 9.05 6.65 -23.62
C PRO A 148 10.38 6.37 -24.32
N ASN A 149 10.79 5.10 -24.33
CA ASN A 149 12.01 4.64 -25.00
C ASN A 149 13.34 5.26 -24.52
N THR A 150 13.37 5.90 -23.34
CA THR A 150 14.60 6.48 -22.78
C THR A 150 15.35 5.55 -21.85
N GLY A 151 14.89 4.29 -21.68
CA GLY A 151 15.62 3.26 -20.97
C GLY A 151 15.14 3.00 -19.54
N LYS A 152 13.91 3.33 -19.14
CA LYS A 152 13.35 3.00 -17.80
C LYS A 152 13.60 1.54 -17.40
N THR A 153 13.18 0.60 -18.25
CA THR A 153 13.33 -0.84 -18.00
C THR A 153 14.80 -1.26 -17.90
N SER A 154 15.68 -0.65 -18.71
CA SER A 154 17.14 -0.89 -18.60
C SER A 154 17.72 -0.31 -17.33
N PHE A 155 17.21 0.83 -16.86
CA PHE A 155 17.64 1.46 -15.62
C PHE A 155 17.33 0.57 -14.42
N HIS A 156 16.08 0.15 -14.22
CA HIS A 156 15.77 -0.72 -13.09
C HIS A 156 16.40 -2.13 -13.23
N ALA A 157 16.57 -2.65 -14.47
CA ALA A 157 17.33 -3.88 -14.68
C ALA A 157 18.79 -3.74 -14.23
N SER A 158 19.41 -2.58 -14.50
CA SER A 158 20.74 -2.27 -14.00
C SER A 158 20.81 -2.19 -12.48
N LEU A 159 19.88 -1.45 -11.85
CA LEU A 159 19.85 -1.32 -10.38
C LEU A 159 19.71 -2.67 -9.66
N VAL A 160 18.92 -3.58 -10.24
CA VAL A 160 18.64 -4.88 -9.60
C VAL A 160 19.71 -5.90 -9.95
N ALA A 161 20.05 -6.07 -11.24
CA ALA A 161 20.77 -7.23 -11.72
C ALA A 161 22.24 -7.00 -12.10
N SER A 162 22.69 -5.76 -12.36
CA SER A 162 24.13 -5.51 -12.61
C SER A 162 24.97 -5.83 -11.37
N PRO A 163 26.26 -6.09 -11.52
CA PRO A 163 27.14 -6.32 -10.38
C PRO A 163 26.98 -5.26 -9.29
N GLN A 164 26.92 -5.68 -8.03
CA GLN A 164 26.61 -4.85 -6.86
C GLN A 164 25.17 -4.30 -6.83
N GLY A 165 24.30 -4.67 -7.78
CA GLY A 165 22.88 -4.33 -7.73
C GLY A 165 22.15 -5.02 -6.57
N PHE A 166 20.88 -4.67 -6.37
CA PHE A 166 20.10 -5.12 -5.21
C PHE A 166 20.03 -6.64 -5.08
N ALA A 167 19.88 -7.37 -6.19
CA ALA A 167 19.85 -8.84 -6.16
C ALA A 167 21.18 -9.47 -5.73
N TRP A 168 22.31 -8.81 -6.03
CA TRP A 168 23.64 -9.24 -5.57
C TRP A 168 23.87 -8.95 -4.09
N GLN A 169 23.21 -7.93 -3.55
CA GLN A 169 23.20 -7.62 -2.12
C GLN A 169 22.28 -8.57 -1.33
N GLY A 170 21.55 -9.45 -2.02
CA GLY A 170 20.64 -10.45 -1.42
C GLY A 170 19.18 -10.07 -1.38
N ALA A 171 18.81 -8.86 -1.85
CA ALA A 171 17.42 -8.41 -1.87
C ALA A 171 16.53 -9.30 -2.75
N LYS A 172 15.39 -9.70 -2.24
CA LYS A 172 14.34 -10.37 -3.01
C LYS A 172 13.57 -9.34 -3.82
N CYS A 173 13.82 -9.29 -5.12
CA CYS A 173 13.24 -8.32 -6.03
C CYS A 173 12.11 -8.96 -6.84
N ILE A 174 10.92 -8.37 -6.82
CA ILE A 174 9.80 -8.76 -7.68
C ILE A 174 9.58 -7.67 -8.73
N ILE A 175 9.51 -8.09 -9.99
CA ILE A 175 9.28 -7.21 -11.13
C ILE A 175 7.90 -7.50 -11.70
N LEU A 176 6.99 -6.53 -11.56
CA LEU A 176 5.63 -6.59 -12.03
C LEU A 176 5.52 -5.86 -13.37
N CYS A 177 5.42 -6.66 -14.44
CA CYS A 177 5.47 -6.16 -15.82
C CYS A 177 4.06 -6.00 -16.38
N ASN A 178 3.66 -4.79 -16.78
CA ASN A 178 2.37 -4.52 -17.42
C ASN A 178 2.50 -3.67 -18.70
N GLU A 179 3.73 -3.31 -19.09
CA GLU A 179 4.03 -2.60 -20.34
C GLU A 179 4.57 -3.53 -21.42
N GLU A 180 5.61 -4.27 -21.10
CA GLU A 180 6.20 -5.28 -21.98
C GLU A 180 6.01 -6.69 -21.39
N GLY A 181 6.00 -7.70 -22.26
CA GLY A 181 6.01 -9.09 -21.81
C GLY A 181 7.24 -9.39 -20.96
N TYR A 182 7.03 -10.05 -19.81
CA TYR A 182 8.06 -10.30 -18.80
C TYR A 182 9.33 -10.97 -19.35
N HIS A 183 9.24 -11.77 -20.46
CA HIS A 183 10.44 -12.39 -21.05
C HIS A 183 11.39 -11.35 -21.70
N ARG A 184 10.85 -10.25 -22.23
CA ARG A 184 11.69 -9.17 -22.78
C ARG A 184 12.37 -8.40 -21.66
N VAL A 185 11.63 -8.16 -20.58
CA VAL A 185 12.18 -7.53 -19.37
C VAL A 185 13.25 -8.44 -18.77
N ALA A 186 12.98 -9.74 -18.56
CA ALA A 186 13.93 -10.71 -18.04
C ALA A 186 15.23 -10.79 -18.88
N HIS A 187 15.11 -10.68 -20.22
CA HIS A 187 16.29 -10.63 -21.08
C HIS A 187 17.20 -9.43 -20.74
N ARG A 188 16.64 -8.24 -20.45
CA ARG A 188 17.43 -7.06 -20.03
C ARG A 188 18.11 -7.28 -18.70
N TYR A 189 17.49 -8.03 -17.78
CA TYR A 189 18.11 -8.40 -16.50
C TYR A 189 19.30 -9.35 -16.70
N ILE A 190 19.17 -10.32 -17.61
CA ILE A 190 20.30 -11.20 -17.96
C ILE A 190 21.43 -10.38 -18.61
N THR A 191 21.10 -9.47 -19.52
CA THR A 191 22.06 -8.52 -20.11
C THR A 191 22.74 -7.68 -19.05
N ALA A 192 22.00 -7.12 -18.09
CA ALA A 192 22.52 -6.31 -17.01
C ALA A 192 23.46 -7.12 -16.07
N ALA A 193 23.06 -8.36 -15.73
CA ALA A 193 23.85 -9.22 -14.86
C ALA A 193 25.15 -9.68 -15.50
N THR A 194 25.13 -9.97 -16.80
CA THR A 194 26.26 -10.58 -17.52
C THR A 194 27.17 -9.58 -18.21
N GLY A 195 26.67 -8.39 -18.48
CA GLY A 195 27.33 -7.40 -19.35
C GLY A 195 27.37 -7.82 -20.83
N MET A 196 26.69 -8.91 -21.20
CA MET A 196 26.68 -9.48 -22.56
C MET A 196 25.51 -8.93 -23.36
N ASP A 197 25.72 -8.64 -24.63
CA ASP A 197 24.64 -8.33 -25.54
C ASP A 197 23.84 -9.58 -25.96
N LYS A 198 22.74 -9.38 -26.72
CA LYS A 198 21.88 -10.47 -27.17
C LYS A 198 22.62 -11.55 -28.00
N PHE A 199 23.57 -11.14 -28.83
CA PHE A 199 24.34 -12.08 -29.67
C PHE A 199 25.35 -12.86 -28.84
N GLU A 200 26.02 -12.19 -27.92
CA GLU A 200 26.96 -12.80 -26.98
C GLU A 200 26.26 -13.81 -26.06
N ILE A 201 25.09 -13.47 -25.50
CA ILE A 201 24.26 -14.41 -24.73
C ILE A 201 23.87 -15.60 -25.57
N SER A 202 23.46 -15.40 -26.83
CA SER A 202 23.10 -16.49 -27.74
C SER A 202 24.25 -17.46 -28.00
N LYS A 203 25.48 -16.94 -28.14
CA LYS A 203 26.69 -17.75 -28.36
C LYS A 203 27.23 -18.39 -27.08
N ASN A 204 27.03 -17.74 -25.92
CA ASN A 204 27.63 -18.13 -24.65
C ASN A 204 26.57 -18.45 -23.60
N LYS A 205 25.49 -19.12 -23.97
CA LYS A 205 24.34 -19.41 -23.10
C LYS A 205 24.72 -19.99 -21.74
N LYS A 206 25.66 -20.95 -21.72
CA LYS A 206 26.10 -21.59 -20.47
C LYS A 206 26.70 -20.57 -19.50
N ARG A 207 27.63 -19.73 -19.96
CA ARG A 207 28.25 -18.69 -19.15
C ARG A 207 27.23 -17.65 -18.69
N ALA A 208 26.31 -17.23 -19.57
CA ALA A 208 25.26 -16.28 -19.19
C ALA A 208 24.34 -16.85 -18.09
N MET A 209 24.00 -18.13 -18.17
CA MET A 209 23.23 -18.82 -17.13
C MET A 209 24.04 -18.92 -15.81
N GLU A 210 25.30 -19.34 -15.86
CA GLU A 210 26.14 -19.44 -14.67
C GLU A 210 26.23 -18.12 -13.89
N VAL A 211 26.31 -16.98 -14.60
CA VAL A 211 26.30 -15.66 -13.96
C VAL A 211 24.93 -15.31 -13.41
N PHE A 212 23.86 -15.47 -14.22
CA PHE A 212 22.51 -15.08 -13.79
C PHE A 212 21.97 -15.99 -12.67
N ASP A 213 22.35 -17.25 -12.64
CA ASP A 213 21.92 -18.20 -11.60
C ASP A 213 22.40 -17.82 -10.20
N GLN A 214 23.46 -16.99 -10.09
CA GLN A 214 23.93 -16.45 -8.79
C GLN A 214 22.87 -15.55 -8.13
N ILE A 215 22.09 -14.83 -8.92
CA ILE A 215 21.06 -13.91 -8.43
C ILE A 215 19.62 -14.38 -8.74
N ARG A 216 19.45 -15.45 -9.51
CA ARG A 216 18.15 -15.92 -10.02
C ARG A 216 17.12 -16.13 -8.92
N LYS A 217 17.52 -16.63 -7.77
CA LYS A 217 16.62 -16.85 -6.62
C LYS A 217 16.09 -15.54 -6.02
N ASN A 218 16.80 -14.45 -6.26
CA ASN A 218 16.51 -13.11 -5.74
C ASN A 218 15.73 -12.24 -6.75
N VAL A 219 15.45 -12.75 -7.96
CA VAL A 219 14.79 -11.96 -9.02
C VAL A 219 13.60 -12.74 -9.57
N MET A 220 12.40 -12.23 -9.37
CA MET A 220 11.15 -12.84 -9.82
C MET A 220 10.39 -11.91 -10.75
N PHE A 221 9.82 -12.45 -11.81
CA PHE A 221 9.02 -11.72 -12.78
C PHE A 221 7.58 -12.20 -12.76
N LYS A 222 6.65 -11.26 -12.85
CA LYS A 222 5.22 -11.56 -12.93
C LYS A 222 4.55 -10.64 -13.95
N ASP A 223 3.68 -11.21 -14.78
CA ASP A 223 2.77 -10.44 -15.61
C ASP A 223 1.71 -9.78 -14.73
N ALA A 224 1.61 -8.46 -14.84
CA ALA A 224 0.69 -7.62 -14.09
C ALA A 224 -0.33 -6.91 -14.99
N THR A 225 -0.48 -7.36 -16.25
CA THR A 225 -1.41 -6.76 -17.21
C THR A 225 -2.84 -6.79 -16.67
N GLY A 226 -3.49 -5.63 -16.62
CA GLY A 226 -4.86 -5.48 -16.14
C GLY A 226 -5.05 -5.66 -14.63
N ARG A 227 -3.96 -5.75 -13.86
CA ARG A 227 -4.00 -5.85 -12.40
C ARG A 227 -4.06 -4.48 -11.75
N ASP A 228 -4.61 -4.43 -10.53
CA ASP A 228 -4.72 -3.24 -9.69
C ASP A 228 -3.74 -3.29 -8.50
N MET A 229 -3.76 -2.25 -7.67
CA MET A 229 -2.87 -2.18 -6.51
C MET A 229 -3.23 -3.18 -5.39
N ASN A 230 -4.49 -3.62 -5.28
CA ASN A 230 -4.88 -4.69 -4.34
C ASN A 230 -4.20 -6.02 -4.69
N TRP A 231 -4.08 -6.30 -6.00
CA TRP A 231 -3.34 -7.47 -6.44
C TRP A 231 -1.83 -7.33 -6.12
N VAL A 232 -1.25 -6.13 -6.27
CA VAL A 232 0.15 -5.87 -5.87
C VAL A 232 0.34 -6.16 -4.39
N GLU A 233 -0.57 -5.68 -3.55
CA GLU A 233 -0.55 -5.95 -2.11
C GLU A 233 -0.62 -7.45 -1.79
N SER A 234 -1.51 -8.19 -2.47
CA SER A 234 -1.61 -9.64 -2.32
C SER A 234 -0.30 -10.37 -2.69
N VAL A 235 0.42 -9.86 -3.71
CA VAL A 235 1.75 -10.35 -4.09
C VAL A 235 2.75 -10.08 -2.96
N CYS A 236 2.79 -8.86 -2.43
CA CYS A 236 3.69 -8.50 -1.32
C CYS A 236 3.42 -9.35 -0.08
N LYS A 237 2.16 -9.51 0.30
CA LYS A 237 1.74 -10.36 1.43
C LYS A 237 2.21 -11.82 1.26
N SER A 238 2.09 -12.36 0.04
CA SER A 238 2.39 -13.78 -0.23
C SER A 238 3.88 -14.07 -0.35
N TYR A 239 4.64 -13.19 -0.99
CA TYR A 239 6.05 -13.43 -1.33
C TYR A 239 7.04 -12.72 -0.43
N LYS A 240 6.59 -11.71 0.33
CA LYS A 240 7.41 -10.88 1.22
C LYS A 240 8.71 -10.44 0.53
N PRO A 241 8.61 -9.62 -0.54
CA PRO A 241 9.78 -9.10 -1.24
C PRO A 241 10.43 -7.98 -0.43
N ASP A 242 11.73 -7.77 -0.63
CA ASP A 242 12.43 -6.59 -0.13
C ASP A 242 12.23 -5.38 -1.06
N ILE A 243 12.17 -5.66 -2.38
CA ILE A 243 12.02 -4.63 -3.41
C ILE A 243 10.98 -5.06 -4.45
N VAL A 244 10.08 -4.13 -4.78
CA VAL A 244 9.06 -4.31 -5.83
C VAL A 244 9.27 -3.26 -6.92
N ILE A 245 9.33 -3.69 -8.18
CA ILE A 245 9.39 -2.81 -9.35
C ILE A 245 8.04 -2.86 -10.05
N LEU A 246 7.35 -1.71 -10.14
CA LEU A 246 6.11 -1.55 -10.90
C LEU A 246 6.43 -0.99 -12.28
N ASP A 247 6.58 -1.84 -13.28
CA ASP A 247 6.96 -1.44 -14.67
C ASP A 247 5.78 -1.64 -15.65
N MET A 248 4.87 -0.63 -15.78
CA MET A 248 4.85 0.76 -15.24
C MET A 248 3.79 0.93 -14.15
N GLY A 249 4.10 1.71 -13.11
CA GLY A 249 3.14 2.08 -12.07
C GLY A 249 1.88 2.76 -12.62
N ASP A 250 2.03 3.66 -13.58
CA ASP A 250 0.93 4.40 -14.19
C ASP A 250 -0.07 3.53 -15.00
N LYS A 251 0.29 2.29 -15.33
CA LYS A 251 -0.54 1.35 -16.12
C LYS A 251 -1.32 0.33 -15.29
N PHE A 252 -1.16 0.35 -13.97
CA PHE A 252 -2.03 -0.46 -13.12
C PHE A 252 -3.47 0.03 -13.20
N ALA A 253 -4.41 -0.92 -13.14
CA ALA A 253 -5.83 -0.61 -13.21
C ALA A 253 -6.22 0.40 -12.12
N LYS A 254 -7.07 1.34 -12.51
CA LYS A 254 -7.55 2.39 -11.62
C LYS A 254 -8.52 1.79 -10.62
N MET A 255 -8.30 2.09 -9.34
CA MET A 255 -9.20 1.70 -8.27
C MET A 255 -10.26 2.79 -8.06
N GLY A 256 -11.51 2.38 -7.88
CA GLY A 256 -12.61 3.30 -7.58
C GLY A 256 -13.18 4.05 -8.80
N GLY A 257 -14.26 4.77 -8.57
CA GLY A 257 -15.02 5.51 -9.58
C GLY A 257 -14.51 6.94 -9.79
N PHE A 258 -13.21 7.14 -9.94
CA PHE A 258 -12.65 8.49 -10.16
C PHE A 258 -13.12 9.08 -11.48
N SER A 259 -13.64 10.31 -11.45
CA SER A 259 -14.03 11.05 -12.63
C SER A 259 -12.82 11.61 -13.40
N ARG A 260 -11.69 11.79 -12.70
CA ARG A 260 -10.47 12.38 -13.24
C ARG A 260 -9.31 11.38 -13.26
N PRO A 261 -8.60 11.24 -14.41
CA PRO A 261 -7.47 10.32 -14.52
C PRO A 261 -6.30 10.61 -13.56
N ASP A 262 -6.04 11.88 -13.27
CA ASP A 262 -4.97 12.31 -12.37
C ASP A 262 -5.23 11.93 -10.91
N GLU A 263 -6.49 11.97 -10.47
CA GLU A 263 -6.89 11.50 -9.13
C GLU A 263 -6.67 9.99 -8.97
N ALA A 264 -6.99 9.22 -10.01
CA ALA A 264 -6.76 7.78 -10.01
C ALA A 264 -5.27 7.41 -9.96
N LEU A 265 -4.41 8.15 -10.70
CA LEU A 265 -2.96 7.93 -10.64
C LEU A 265 -2.38 8.30 -9.27
N LYS A 266 -2.89 9.39 -8.66
CA LYS A 266 -2.53 9.75 -7.29
C LYS A 266 -2.95 8.64 -6.31
N ALA A 267 -4.18 8.12 -6.41
CA ALA A 267 -4.66 7.05 -5.55
C ALA A 267 -3.80 5.79 -5.64
N ASN A 268 -3.35 5.41 -6.85
CA ASN A 268 -2.42 4.29 -7.03
C ASN A 268 -1.06 4.55 -6.33
N ALA A 269 -0.52 5.78 -6.40
CA ALA A 269 0.73 6.13 -5.73
C ALA A 269 0.58 6.12 -4.20
N VAL A 270 -0.52 6.67 -3.67
CA VAL A 270 -0.87 6.61 -2.23
C VAL A 270 -0.94 5.16 -1.77
N HIS A 271 -1.63 4.30 -2.53
CA HIS A 271 -1.73 2.88 -2.17
C HIS A 271 -0.37 2.16 -2.26
N ALA A 272 0.44 2.47 -3.29
CA ALA A 272 1.81 1.94 -3.36
C ALA A 272 2.63 2.33 -2.12
N ARG A 273 2.49 3.57 -1.62
CA ARG A 273 3.11 4.03 -0.39
C ARG A 273 2.65 3.24 0.84
N GLN A 274 1.34 2.98 0.94
CA GLN A 274 0.77 2.18 2.02
C GLN A 274 1.32 0.75 1.99
N ILE A 275 1.33 0.10 0.81
CA ILE A 275 1.89 -1.24 0.63
C ILE A 275 3.35 -1.28 1.05
N ALA A 276 4.17 -0.30 0.63
CA ALA A 276 5.57 -0.23 1.01
C ALA A 276 5.76 -0.26 2.53
N LYS A 277 5.00 0.56 3.25
CA LYS A 277 5.06 0.64 4.73
C LYS A 277 4.51 -0.61 5.42
N GLN A 278 3.33 -1.09 5.00
CA GLN A 278 2.67 -2.23 5.65
C GLN A 278 3.40 -3.56 5.44
N HIS A 279 4.06 -3.72 4.29
CA HIS A 279 4.76 -4.96 3.95
C HIS A 279 6.28 -4.84 4.04
N GLU A 280 6.77 -3.74 4.63
CA GLU A 280 8.20 -3.50 4.88
C GLU A 280 9.06 -3.75 3.64
N CYS A 281 8.65 -3.23 2.48
CA CYS A 281 9.37 -3.34 1.21
C CYS A 281 9.60 -1.97 0.58
N ALA A 282 10.65 -1.85 -0.25
CA ALA A 282 10.83 -0.66 -1.08
C ALA A 282 10.09 -0.85 -2.42
N ILE A 283 9.33 0.16 -2.85
CA ILE A 283 8.61 0.12 -4.12
C ILE A 283 9.18 1.15 -5.09
N PHE A 284 9.62 0.69 -6.25
CA PHE A 284 9.96 1.53 -7.40
C PHE A 284 8.71 1.69 -8.28
N TYR A 285 8.19 2.89 -8.31
CA TYR A 285 7.04 3.27 -9.14
C TYR A 285 7.55 3.91 -10.43
N MET A 286 7.55 3.16 -11.53
CA MET A 286 8.02 3.64 -12.82
C MET A 286 6.93 4.45 -13.50
N SER A 287 7.17 5.75 -13.66
CA SER A 287 6.24 6.73 -14.25
C SER A 287 6.69 7.23 -15.61
N GLN A 288 5.73 7.72 -16.40
CA GLN A 288 6.01 8.40 -17.66
C GLN A 288 6.07 9.92 -17.47
N LEU A 289 6.99 10.57 -18.17
CA LEU A 289 7.03 12.01 -18.25
C LEU A 289 6.19 12.51 -19.42
N SER A 290 5.51 13.65 -19.22
CA SER A 290 4.70 14.31 -20.23
C SER A 290 5.54 14.84 -21.41
N ALA A 291 4.88 15.28 -22.48
CA ALA A 291 5.53 15.90 -23.62
C ALA A 291 6.36 17.16 -23.25
N GLU A 292 6.04 17.83 -22.15
CA GLU A 292 6.79 18.99 -21.66
C GLU A 292 8.27 18.68 -21.32
N ALA A 293 8.60 17.42 -21.11
CA ALA A 293 9.96 16.94 -20.83
C ALA A 293 10.79 16.72 -22.12
N GLU A 294 10.18 16.87 -23.30
CA GLU A 294 10.87 16.62 -24.56
C GLU A 294 11.97 17.66 -24.81
N GLY A 295 13.18 17.18 -25.17
CA GLY A 295 14.34 18.03 -25.44
C GLY A 295 14.95 18.74 -24.22
N LYS A 296 14.41 18.51 -23.00
CA LYS A 296 14.96 19.13 -21.79
C LYS A 296 16.05 18.27 -21.17
N VAL A 297 17.14 18.90 -20.81
CA VAL A 297 18.27 18.26 -20.10
C VAL A 297 17.98 18.16 -18.60
N VAL A 298 17.32 19.19 -18.04
CA VAL A 298 16.92 19.22 -16.64
C VAL A 298 15.42 18.96 -16.54
N LEU A 299 15.08 17.90 -15.84
CA LEU A 299 13.70 17.47 -15.59
C LEU A 299 13.28 17.89 -14.19
N ASN A 300 11.98 18.15 -14.01
CA ASN A 300 11.40 18.45 -12.70
C ASN A 300 10.10 17.66 -12.49
N GLN A 301 9.65 17.59 -11.25
CA GLN A 301 8.47 16.85 -10.84
C GLN A 301 7.19 17.28 -11.56
N ALA A 302 7.07 18.57 -11.95
CA ALA A 302 5.90 19.08 -12.67
C ALA A 302 5.74 18.46 -14.07
N MET A 303 6.76 17.79 -14.59
CA MET A 303 6.73 17.11 -15.89
C MET A 303 6.22 15.66 -15.81
N MET A 304 5.84 15.17 -14.65
CA MET A 304 5.20 13.84 -14.49
C MET A 304 3.86 13.81 -15.23
N GLU A 305 3.64 12.77 -16.01
CA GLU A 305 2.39 12.61 -16.75
C GLU A 305 1.22 12.34 -15.80
N GLY A 306 0.11 13.03 -16.03
CA GLY A 306 -1.17 12.80 -15.35
C GLY A 306 -1.24 13.27 -13.90
N SER A 307 -0.14 13.62 -13.23
CA SER A 307 -0.19 14.14 -11.85
C SER A 307 1.07 14.94 -11.52
N ARG A 308 0.98 16.25 -11.69
CA ARG A 308 2.12 17.17 -11.56
C ARG A 308 2.72 17.21 -10.14
N THR A 309 1.90 17.00 -9.12
CA THR A 309 2.33 17.07 -7.71
C THR A 309 1.87 15.88 -6.89
N GLY A 310 0.80 15.20 -7.28
CA GLY A 310 0.13 14.22 -6.44
C GLY A 310 0.92 12.92 -6.24
N LYS A 311 1.64 12.44 -7.26
CA LYS A 311 2.50 11.24 -7.14
C LYS A 311 3.81 11.56 -6.42
N ALA A 312 4.46 12.65 -6.85
CA ALA A 312 5.73 13.07 -6.26
C ALA A 312 5.64 13.47 -4.77
N ALA A 313 4.45 13.86 -4.30
CA ALA A 313 4.23 14.15 -2.88
C ALA A 313 4.22 12.88 -2.00
N GLU A 314 4.01 11.71 -2.59
CA GLU A 314 4.00 10.44 -1.87
C GLU A 314 5.38 9.75 -1.88
N ALA A 315 6.29 10.15 -2.77
CA ALA A 315 7.60 9.54 -2.92
C ALA A 315 8.60 10.05 -1.87
N ASP A 316 9.48 9.17 -1.42
CA ASP A 316 10.64 9.52 -0.57
C ASP A 316 11.83 9.96 -1.41
N LEU A 317 11.92 9.41 -2.63
CA LEU A 317 12.98 9.67 -3.61
C LEU A 317 12.39 9.86 -5.01
#